data_edc137869b110335b65846c23831cd9a
#
_entry.id   edc137869b110335b65846c23831cd9a
#
_cell.length_a   1.000
_cell.length_b   1.000
_cell.length_c   1.000
_cell.angle_alpha   90.00
_cell.angle_beta   90.00
_cell.angle_gamma   90.00
#
_symmetry.space_group_name_H-M   'P 1'
#
loop_
_entity.id
_entity.type
_entity.pdbx_description
1 polymer ?
#
loop_
_entity_poly.entity_id
_entity_poly.type
_entity_poly.pdbx_seq_one_letter_code
_entity_poly.pdbx_strand_id
1 'polypeptide(L)'
;MVKGEKFMGLNLNYTADVLVSTEDMQEETWLQYRRNGIGGSDAAAVIGLSPYKTARDVYFEKLGREPEDNNTSGWVAMEVGKRLEDLVAAIFAKKTGFRIWQEKVMYRHPLFPFML
;
A
#
# COMPACT_ATOMS: atom_id res chain seq x y z
N MET A 1 -2.51 -16.73 -0.34
CA MET A 1 -1.29 -17.33 -0.94
C MET A 1 -1.39 -18.85 -0.82
N VAL A 2 -1.26 -19.56 -1.89
CA VAL A 2 -1.21 -21.02 -1.85
C VAL A 2 0.21 -21.42 -1.44
N LYS A 3 0.30 -22.26 -0.42
CA LYS A 3 1.56 -22.74 0.13
C LYS A 3 2.36 -23.47 -0.97
N GLY A 4 3.53 -22.98 -1.34
CA GLY A 4 4.43 -23.57 -2.33
C GLY A 4 4.40 -22.96 -3.73
N GLU A 5 3.57 -21.96 -4.00
CA GLU A 5 3.68 -21.20 -5.25
C GLU A 5 4.83 -20.20 -5.19
N LYS A 6 5.78 -20.32 -6.12
CA LYS A 6 6.86 -19.35 -6.26
C LYS A 6 6.31 -18.07 -6.89
N PHE A 7 6.60 -16.93 -6.29
CA PHE A 7 6.46 -15.65 -6.96
C PHE A 7 7.35 -15.63 -8.19
N MET A 8 6.74 -15.50 -9.37
CA MET A 8 7.48 -15.33 -10.60
C MET A 8 8.25 -14.01 -10.56
N GLY A 9 9.55 -14.07 -10.53
CA GLY A 9 10.46 -12.96 -10.79
C GLY A 9 11.01 -12.21 -9.59
N LEU A 10 10.60 -12.51 -8.35
CA LEU A 10 11.16 -11.84 -7.18
C LEU A 10 11.92 -12.84 -6.28
N ASN A 11 13.23 -12.84 -6.41
CA ASN A 11 14.08 -13.55 -5.46
C ASN A 11 14.57 -12.55 -4.42
N LEU A 12 13.79 -12.39 -3.34
CA LEU A 12 14.17 -11.53 -2.23
C LEU A 12 15.18 -12.23 -1.34
N ASN A 13 16.22 -11.50 -0.92
CA ASN A 13 17.25 -12.01 -0.01
C ASN A 13 16.78 -12.04 1.44
N TYR A 14 15.53 -11.76 1.70
CA TYR A 14 14.95 -11.71 3.03
C TYR A 14 13.50 -12.19 3.01
N THR A 15 13.01 -12.56 4.17
CA THR A 15 11.60 -12.85 4.38
C THR A 15 10.99 -11.70 5.17
N ALA A 16 9.97 -11.05 4.63
CA ALA A 16 9.30 -9.96 5.30
C ALA A 16 8.55 -10.48 6.55
N ASP A 17 8.61 -9.69 7.63
CA ASP A 17 7.84 -9.98 8.83
C ASP A 17 6.38 -9.58 8.62
N VAL A 18 5.46 -10.41 9.09
CA VAL A 18 4.05 -10.07 9.14
C VAL A 18 3.80 -9.12 10.30
N LEU A 19 3.39 -7.87 9.98
CA LEU A 19 3.04 -6.88 11.00
C LEU A 19 1.64 -7.13 11.54
N VAL A 20 0.65 -7.23 10.65
CA VAL A 20 -0.75 -7.43 11.01
C VAL A 20 -1.54 -7.94 9.82
N SER A 21 -2.59 -8.73 10.09
CA SER A 21 -3.60 -9.07 9.07
C SER A 21 -4.50 -7.87 8.84
N THR A 22 -4.75 -7.54 7.57
CA THR A 22 -5.66 -6.47 7.19
C THR A 22 -7.05 -6.98 6.82
N GLU A 23 -7.29 -8.28 6.99
CA GLU A 23 -8.60 -8.86 6.78
C GLU A 23 -9.58 -8.29 7.80
N ASP A 24 -10.73 -7.78 7.32
CA ASP A 24 -11.76 -7.13 8.12
C ASP A 24 -11.30 -5.91 8.95
N MET A 25 -10.12 -5.36 8.63
CA MET A 25 -9.59 -4.19 9.31
C MET A 25 -10.35 -2.93 8.87
N GLN A 26 -10.75 -2.11 9.85
CA GLN A 26 -11.33 -0.80 9.57
C GLN A 26 -10.28 0.15 8.98
N GLU A 27 -10.73 1.05 8.11
CA GLU A 27 -9.86 2.01 7.43
C GLU A 27 -9.05 2.87 8.40
N GLU A 28 -9.67 3.32 9.47
CA GLU A 28 -9.00 4.13 10.51
C GLU A 28 -7.85 3.39 11.17
N THR A 29 -8.05 2.13 11.51
CA THR A 29 -7.00 1.27 12.08
C THR A 29 -5.87 1.04 11.08
N TRP A 30 -6.21 0.79 9.82
CA TRP A 30 -5.24 0.62 8.75
C TRP A 30 -4.38 1.88 8.54
N LEU A 31 -4.98 3.06 8.59
CA LEU A 31 -4.26 4.34 8.51
C LEU A 31 -3.31 4.53 9.69
N GLN A 32 -3.71 4.13 10.90
CA GLN A 32 -2.84 4.18 12.09
C GLN A 32 -1.60 3.30 11.92
N TYR A 33 -1.76 2.09 11.41
CA TYR A 33 -0.62 1.22 11.11
C TYR A 33 0.29 1.82 10.04
N ARG A 34 -0.27 2.42 9.00
CA ARG A 34 0.52 3.07 7.94
C ARG A 34 1.34 4.26 8.44
N ARG A 35 0.91 4.95 9.47
CA ARG A 35 1.66 6.06 10.07
C ARG A 35 2.96 5.63 10.74
N ASN A 36 3.10 4.36 11.04
CA ASN A 36 4.28 3.82 11.74
C ASN A 36 5.49 3.58 10.81
N GLY A 37 5.36 3.83 9.52
CA GLY A 37 6.45 3.59 8.59
C GLY A 37 6.21 4.18 7.20
N ILE A 38 7.13 3.90 6.30
CA ILE A 38 7.13 4.33 4.91
C ILE A 38 6.65 3.17 4.05
N GLY A 39 5.51 3.35 3.41
CA GLY A 39 4.96 2.38 2.46
C GLY A 39 5.41 2.65 1.03
N GLY A 40 5.09 1.74 0.12
CA GLY A 40 5.41 1.88 -1.30
C GLY A 40 4.85 3.14 -1.95
N SER A 41 3.65 3.57 -1.54
CA SER A 41 3.02 4.80 -2.04
C SER A 41 3.69 6.08 -1.54
N ASP A 42 4.48 6.00 -0.47
CA ASP A 42 5.19 7.15 0.09
C ASP A 42 6.60 7.33 -0.52
N ALA A 43 7.15 6.26 -1.07
CA ALA A 43 8.56 6.22 -1.49
C ALA A 43 8.91 7.30 -2.50
N ALA A 44 8.11 7.51 -3.53
CA ALA A 44 8.36 8.54 -4.54
C ALA A 44 8.36 9.95 -3.96
N ALA A 45 7.48 10.22 -3.01
CA ALA A 45 7.42 11.52 -2.32
C ALA A 45 8.65 11.74 -1.44
N VAL A 46 9.10 10.72 -0.71
CA VAL A 46 10.26 10.80 0.17
C VAL A 46 11.55 11.16 -0.59
N ILE A 47 11.72 10.60 -1.78
CA ILE A 47 12.90 10.89 -2.62
C ILE A 47 12.70 12.08 -3.58
N GLY A 48 11.57 12.76 -3.49
CA GLY A 48 11.31 13.99 -4.26
C GLY A 48 10.86 13.77 -5.70
N LEU A 49 10.41 12.58 -6.07
CA LEU A 49 10.00 12.23 -7.43
C LEU A 49 8.47 12.21 -7.64
N SER A 50 7.68 12.41 -6.58
CA SER A 50 6.22 12.44 -6.72
C SER A 50 5.74 13.79 -7.24
N PRO A 51 4.89 13.84 -8.29
CA PRO A 51 4.22 15.06 -8.71
C PRO A 51 3.02 15.45 -7.83
N TYR A 52 2.60 14.59 -6.92
CA TYR A 52 1.37 14.77 -6.15
C TYR A 52 1.61 15.23 -4.71
N LYS A 53 2.71 14.81 -4.10
CA LYS A 53 3.06 15.23 -2.75
C LYS A 53 4.57 15.25 -2.52
N THR A 54 4.99 16.02 -1.51
CA THR A 54 6.38 16.21 -1.15
C THR A 54 6.79 15.33 0.04
N ALA A 55 8.09 15.24 0.31
CA ALA A 55 8.59 14.58 1.53
C ALA A 55 8.03 15.24 2.80
N ARG A 56 7.85 16.57 2.77
CA ARG A 56 7.24 17.31 3.87
C ARG A 56 5.79 16.91 4.12
N ASP A 57 5.02 16.70 3.06
CA ASP A 57 3.63 16.23 3.18
C ASP A 57 3.58 14.85 3.83
N VAL A 58 4.47 13.94 3.45
CA VAL A 58 4.60 12.62 4.08
C VAL A 58 4.96 12.75 5.56
N TYR A 59 5.88 13.64 5.89
CA TYR A 59 6.27 13.89 7.28
C TYR A 59 5.07 14.28 8.15
N PHE A 60 4.29 15.26 7.72
CA PHE A 60 3.11 15.70 8.46
C PHE A 60 2.01 14.63 8.51
N GLU A 61 1.82 13.89 7.43
CA GLU A 61 0.88 12.78 7.37
C GLU A 61 1.24 11.71 8.42
N LYS A 62 2.52 11.35 8.53
CA LYS A 62 2.98 10.37 9.52
C LYS A 62 2.84 10.86 10.97
N LEU A 63 2.89 12.15 11.20
CA LEU A 63 2.63 12.75 12.51
C LEU A 63 1.13 12.88 12.84
N GLY A 64 0.24 12.54 11.90
CA GLY A 64 -1.20 12.74 12.05
C GLY A 64 -1.63 14.20 11.93
N ARG A 65 -0.78 15.05 11.36
CA ARG A 65 -1.00 16.50 11.15
C ARG A 65 -1.29 16.78 9.68
N GLU A 66 -2.25 16.07 9.11
CA GLU A 66 -2.69 16.39 7.76
C GLU A 66 -3.33 17.77 7.75
N PRO A 67 -3.03 18.61 6.75
CA PRO A 67 -3.79 19.83 6.55
C PRO A 67 -5.26 19.43 6.35
N GLU A 68 -6.15 20.20 6.96
CA GLU A 68 -7.58 20.09 6.71
C GLU A 68 -7.85 20.49 5.26
N ASP A 69 -7.53 19.60 4.35
CA ASP A 69 -7.88 19.77 2.96
C ASP A 69 -9.33 19.29 2.81
N ASN A 70 -10.24 20.24 2.82
CA ASN A 70 -11.65 20.04 2.49
C ASN A 70 -11.82 19.70 1.00
N ASN A 71 -10.86 19.00 0.43
CA ASN A 71 -10.86 18.64 -0.97
C ASN A 71 -11.81 17.46 -1.20
N THR A 72 -13.08 17.79 -1.39
CA THR A 72 -14.13 16.83 -1.71
C THR A 72 -13.84 16.02 -2.98
N SER A 73 -12.95 16.50 -3.85
CA SER A 73 -12.56 15.80 -5.08
C SER A 73 -11.59 14.64 -4.81
N GLY A 74 -10.80 14.69 -3.75
CA GLY A 74 -9.82 13.66 -3.42
C GLY A 74 -10.46 12.32 -3.05
N TRP A 75 -11.57 12.33 -2.31
CA TRP A 75 -12.25 11.08 -1.94
C TRP A 75 -12.91 10.39 -3.13
N VAL A 76 -13.38 11.15 -4.12
CA VAL A 76 -13.95 10.58 -5.35
C VAL A 76 -12.89 9.81 -6.12
N ALA A 77 -11.69 10.38 -6.29
CA ALA A 77 -10.59 9.70 -6.95
C ALA A 77 -10.17 8.41 -6.24
N MET A 78 -10.11 8.44 -4.90
CA MET A 78 -9.82 7.26 -4.10
C MET A 78 -10.89 6.18 -4.24
N GLU A 79 -12.15 6.56 -4.21
CA GLU A 79 -13.28 5.64 -4.34
C GLU A 79 -13.32 4.99 -5.73
N VAL A 80 -13.11 5.76 -6.78
CA VAL A 80 -12.99 5.26 -8.15
C VAL A 80 -11.82 4.28 -8.26
N GLY A 81 -10.67 4.63 -7.69
CA GLY A 81 -9.49 3.76 -7.68
C GLY A 81 -9.77 2.41 -7.03
N LYS A 82 -10.41 2.41 -5.86
CA LYS A 82 -10.78 1.18 -5.13
C LYS A 82 -11.72 0.29 -5.96
N ARG A 83 -12.72 0.87 -6.61
CA ARG A 83 -13.69 0.11 -7.42
C ARG A 83 -13.11 -0.41 -8.71
N LEU A 84 -12.18 0.34 -9.32
CA LEU A 84 -11.50 -0.08 -10.54
C LEU A 84 -10.43 -1.15 -10.29
N GLU A 85 -9.92 -1.27 -9.10
CA GLU A 85 -8.87 -2.24 -8.75
C GLU A 85 -9.30 -3.69 -9.05
N ASP A 86 -10.49 -4.06 -8.63
CA ASP A 86 -11.05 -5.39 -8.89
C ASP A 86 -11.26 -5.64 -10.39
N LEU A 87 -11.72 -4.62 -11.11
CA LEU A 87 -11.92 -4.70 -12.56
C LEU A 87 -10.58 -4.88 -13.29
N VAL A 88 -9.57 -4.12 -12.93
CA VAL A 88 -8.23 -4.21 -13.51
C VAL A 88 -7.63 -5.60 -13.24
N ALA A 89 -7.76 -6.10 -12.02
CA ALA A 89 -7.30 -7.43 -11.67
C ALA A 89 -7.98 -8.53 -12.50
N ALA A 90 -9.30 -8.43 -12.68
CA ALA A 90 -10.06 -9.38 -13.48
C ALA A 90 -9.65 -9.36 -14.96
N ILE A 91 -9.45 -8.18 -15.53
CA ILE A 91 -8.98 -8.02 -16.93
C ILE A 91 -7.59 -8.62 -17.10
N PHE A 92 -6.67 -8.33 -16.17
CA PHE A 92 -5.31 -8.84 -16.20
C PHE A 92 -5.28 -10.37 -16.11
N ALA A 93 -6.04 -10.94 -15.18
CA ALA A 93 -6.15 -12.40 -15.03
C ALA A 93 -6.66 -13.06 -16.30
N LYS A 94 -7.68 -12.47 -16.93
CA LYS A 94 -8.27 -12.99 -18.17
C LYS A 94 -7.31 -12.91 -19.36
N LYS A 95 -6.58 -11.81 -19.48
CA LYS A 95 -5.63 -11.62 -20.58
C LYS A 95 -4.37 -12.47 -20.48
N THR A 96 -3.88 -12.68 -19.27
CA THR A 96 -2.60 -13.36 -19.04
C THR A 96 -2.75 -14.83 -18.65
N GLY A 97 -3.91 -15.23 -18.15
CA GLY A 97 -4.10 -16.54 -17.55
C GLY A 97 -3.41 -16.68 -16.18
N PHE A 98 -2.81 -15.62 -15.66
CA PHE A 98 -2.17 -15.64 -14.36
C PHE A 98 -3.20 -15.65 -13.24
N ARG A 99 -2.87 -16.36 -12.19
CA ARG A 99 -3.66 -16.37 -10.97
C ARG A 99 -3.38 -15.10 -10.17
N ILE A 100 -4.44 -14.39 -9.77
CA ILE A 100 -4.35 -13.14 -9.02
C ILE A 100 -5.11 -13.30 -7.71
N TRP A 101 -4.53 -12.79 -6.64
CA TRP A 101 -5.18 -12.70 -5.34
C TRP A 101 -4.78 -11.40 -4.64
N GLN A 102 -5.59 -10.98 -3.70
CA GLN A 102 -5.27 -9.85 -2.84
C GLN A 102 -4.61 -10.35 -1.55
N GLU A 103 -3.42 -9.86 -1.28
CA GLU A 103 -2.73 -10.14 -0.03
C GLU A 103 -3.29 -9.23 1.07
N LYS A 104 -3.99 -9.82 2.03
CA LYS A 104 -4.62 -9.08 3.14
C LYS A 104 -3.73 -9.08 4.38
N VAL A 105 -2.50 -8.65 4.21
CA VAL A 105 -1.49 -8.61 5.27
C VAL A 105 -0.64 -7.37 5.07
N MET A 106 -0.30 -6.71 6.17
CA MET A 106 0.71 -5.66 6.17
C MET A 106 2.05 -6.25 6.59
N TYR A 107 3.06 -6.09 5.76
CA TYR A 107 4.41 -6.58 6.00
C TYR A 107 5.33 -5.46 6.49
N ARG A 108 6.40 -5.86 7.15
CA ARG A 108 7.46 -4.96 7.58
C ARG A 108 8.81 -5.56 7.23
N HIS A 109 9.75 -4.72 6.82
CA HIS A 109 11.11 -5.19 6.52
C HIS A 109 11.81 -5.63 7.80
N PRO A 110 12.45 -6.82 7.84
CA PRO A 110 13.03 -7.37 9.08
C PRO A 110 14.22 -6.57 9.60
N LEU A 111 15.00 -5.93 8.72
CA LEU A 111 16.18 -5.14 9.09
C LEU A 111 15.89 -3.63 9.18
N PHE A 112 14.88 -3.16 8.47
CA PHE A 112 14.50 -1.75 8.42
C PHE A 112 13.04 -1.60 8.84
N PRO A 113 12.76 -1.54 10.16
CA PRO A 113 11.39 -1.57 10.68
C PRO A 113 10.51 -0.40 10.27
N PHE A 114 11.09 0.68 9.74
CA PHE A 114 10.34 1.80 9.16
C PHE A 114 9.81 1.52 7.74
N MET A 115 10.23 0.46 7.10
CA MET A 115 9.74 0.06 5.77
C MET A 115 8.57 -0.91 5.90
N LEU A 116 7.43 -0.49 5.37
CA LEU A 116 6.19 -1.25 5.36
C LEU A 116 5.86 -1.79 3.97
#